data_7ada5af9cd3d7c73005bbb67c4da8d5d
#
_entry.id   7ada5af9cd3d7c73005bbb67c4da8d5d
#
_cell.length_a   1.000
_cell.length_b   1.000
_cell.length_c   1.000
_cell.angle_alpha   90.00
_cell.angle_beta   90.00
_cell.angle_gamma   90.00
#
_symmetry.space_group_name_H-M   'P 1'
#
loop_
_entity.id
_entity.type
_entity.pdbx_description
1 polymer ?
#
loop_
_entity_poly.entity_id
_entity_poly.type
_entity_poly.pdbx_seq_one_letter_code
_entity_poly.pdbx_strand_id
1 'polypeptide(L)'
;MNRGRFLSTGAAAVLVPAALAPLARADVSEGELAYANFAIACEYLMSDYYARLLRAGLVHGSARNGATVAHRNEGEHVTAFATLLTGAGQTVPGADDFAFAWPSKTFRSLGAAAETGAAIETAVLGAYLSAATTISVESYRSLFTRALADEARHLAVLSWVSTGKPVGNSFPQALGLEQATDVLEPYLG
;
A
#
# COMPACT_ATOMS: atom_id res chain seq x y z
N MET A 1 -12.12 -33.74 -21.49
CA MET A 1 -12.31 -32.29 -21.29
C MET A 1 -10.96 -31.69 -20.93
N ASN A 2 -10.40 -30.89 -21.83
CA ASN A 2 -8.99 -30.51 -21.86
C ASN A 2 -8.77 -29.23 -21.02
N ARG A 3 -8.07 -29.34 -19.89
CA ARG A 3 -7.73 -28.22 -18.96
C ARG A 3 -6.60 -27.31 -19.46
N GLY A 4 -6.19 -27.44 -20.71
CA GLY A 4 -4.97 -26.82 -21.26
C GLY A 4 -5.17 -25.52 -22.04
N ARG A 5 -6.33 -24.87 -22.01
CA ARG A 5 -6.60 -23.70 -22.87
C ARG A 5 -6.88 -22.37 -22.16
N PHE A 6 -6.59 -22.27 -20.84
CA PHE A 6 -6.89 -21.04 -20.10
C PHE A 6 -5.66 -20.15 -19.80
N LEU A 7 -4.49 -20.49 -20.32
CA LEU A 7 -3.23 -19.78 -20.02
C LEU A 7 -2.45 -19.38 -21.29
N SER A 8 -3.11 -19.02 -22.37
CA SER A 8 -2.40 -18.45 -23.52
C SER A 8 -3.02 -17.13 -23.96
N THR A 9 -2.16 -16.12 -24.00
CA THR A 9 -2.37 -14.78 -24.57
C THR A 9 -3.30 -13.84 -23.79
N GLY A 10 -2.77 -13.29 -22.72
CA GLY A 10 -3.21 -12.02 -22.19
C GLY A 10 -2.02 -11.09 -22.13
N ALA A 11 -1.78 -10.28 -23.17
CA ALA A 11 -1.14 -9.00 -22.95
C ALA A 11 -1.96 -8.34 -21.84
N ALA A 12 -1.37 -8.11 -20.69
CA ALA A 12 -1.96 -7.31 -19.63
C ALA A 12 -2.11 -5.89 -20.21
N ALA A 13 -3.23 -5.64 -20.87
CA ALA A 13 -3.69 -4.29 -21.01
C ALA A 13 -3.82 -3.79 -19.57
N VAL A 14 -2.97 -2.85 -19.18
CA VAL A 14 -3.21 -1.99 -18.04
C VAL A 14 -4.58 -1.39 -18.33
N LEU A 15 -5.62 -1.95 -17.68
CA LEU A 15 -6.91 -1.30 -17.59
C LEU A 15 -6.67 -0.10 -16.68
N VAL A 16 -6.17 0.97 -17.26
CA VAL A 16 -6.40 2.30 -16.72
C VAL A 16 -7.93 2.38 -16.66
N PRO A 17 -8.53 2.49 -15.46
CA PRO A 17 -9.98 2.56 -15.35
C PRO A 17 -10.43 3.72 -16.22
N ALA A 18 -11.24 3.41 -17.24
CA ALA A 18 -11.82 4.41 -18.10
C ALA A 18 -12.55 5.42 -17.22
N ALA A 19 -12.18 6.67 -17.38
CA ALA A 19 -12.89 7.85 -16.90
C ALA A 19 -13.23 7.85 -15.40
N LEU A 20 -12.24 8.20 -14.58
CA LEU A 20 -12.55 9.12 -13.49
C LEU A 20 -12.93 10.44 -14.21
N ALA A 21 -14.22 10.69 -14.34
CA ALA A 21 -14.68 12.01 -14.75
C ALA A 21 -13.99 13.02 -13.82
N PRO A 22 -13.53 14.19 -14.31
CA PRO A 22 -12.93 15.17 -13.44
C PRO A 22 -13.96 15.50 -12.35
N LEU A 23 -13.70 15.03 -11.12
CA LEU A 23 -14.50 15.39 -9.97
C LEU A 23 -14.38 16.91 -9.82
N ALA A 24 -15.50 17.59 -9.76
CA ALA A 24 -15.48 19.01 -9.50
C ALA A 24 -14.73 19.21 -8.17
N ARG A 25 -13.72 20.07 -8.18
CA ARG A 25 -12.82 20.35 -7.04
C ARG A 25 -13.56 20.70 -5.73
N ALA A 26 -14.85 21.06 -5.84
CA ALA A 26 -15.75 21.38 -4.73
C ALA A 26 -16.28 20.16 -3.97
N ASP A 27 -16.12 18.94 -4.52
CA ASP A 27 -16.78 17.74 -4.00
C ASP A 27 -15.88 16.91 -3.06
N VAL A 28 -14.58 17.25 -2.96
CA VAL A 28 -13.61 16.53 -2.13
C VAL A 28 -13.24 17.39 -0.92
N SER A 29 -13.55 16.90 0.28
CA SER A 29 -13.25 17.60 1.52
C SER A 29 -11.76 17.58 1.87
N GLU A 30 -11.30 18.54 2.69
CA GLU A 30 -9.92 18.56 3.21
C GLU A 30 -9.55 17.24 3.93
N GLY A 31 -10.49 16.65 4.66
CA GLY A 31 -10.28 15.37 5.34
C GLY A 31 -10.05 14.23 4.37
N GLU A 32 -10.77 14.18 3.25
CA GLU A 32 -10.57 13.17 2.20
C GLU A 32 -9.24 13.37 1.47
N LEU A 33 -8.84 14.62 1.23
CA LEU A 33 -7.53 14.95 0.69
C LEU A 33 -6.40 14.58 1.66
N ALA A 34 -6.61 14.76 2.97
CA ALA A 34 -5.63 14.35 3.98
C ALA A 34 -5.39 12.84 3.94
N TYR A 35 -6.45 12.02 3.82
CA TYR A 35 -6.30 10.57 3.63
C TYR A 35 -5.53 10.22 2.35
N ALA A 36 -5.80 10.89 1.23
CA ALA A 36 -5.12 10.61 -0.04
C ALA A 36 -3.63 11.02 0.00
N ASN A 37 -3.30 12.15 0.65
CA ASN A 37 -1.91 12.56 0.86
C ASN A 37 -1.17 11.61 1.82
N PHE A 38 -1.82 11.15 2.89
CA PHE A 38 -1.27 10.14 3.79
C PHE A 38 -0.99 8.84 3.02
N ALA A 39 -1.94 8.40 2.18
CA ALA A 39 -1.76 7.20 1.38
C ALA A 39 -0.52 7.29 0.48
N ILE A 40 -0.31 8.39 -0.24
CA ILE A 40 0.89 8.59 -1.08
C ILE A 40 2.19 8.38 -0.26
N ALA A 41 2.25 8.92 0.95
CA ALA A 41 3.43 8.75 1.81
C ALA A 41 3.62 7.28 2.22
N CYS A 42 2.53 6.59 2.56
CA CYS A 42 2.55 5.17 2.92
C CYS A 42 3.02 4.28 1.75
N GLU A 43 2.50 4.52 0.55
CA GLU A 43 2.86 3.74 -0.63
C GLU A 43 4.33 3.93 -1.01
N TYR A 44 4.87 5.16 -0.90
CA TYR A 44 6.30 5.39 -1.08
C TYR A 44 7.14 4.73 0.00
N LEU A 45 6.69 4.74 1.28
CA LEU A 45 7.36 4.04 2.37
C LEU A 45 7.44 2.54 2.11
N MET A 46 6.32 1.91 1.72
CA MET A 46 6.28 0.48 1.43
C MET A 46 7.03 0.13 0.14
N SER A 47 7.00 0.99 -0.87
CA SER A 47 7.83 0.83 -2.06
C SER A 47 9.33 0.83 -1.70
N ASP A 48 9.81 1.76 -0.85
CA ASP A 48 11.21 1.76 -0.39
C ASP A 48 11.51 0.53 0.49
N TYR A 49 10.57 0.10 1.34
CA TYR A 49 10.68 -1.13 2.12
C TYR A 49 10.96 -2.35 1.22
N TYR A 50 10.10 -2.61 0.23
CA TYR A 50 10.25 -3.76 -0.65
C TYR A 50 11.51 -3.65 -1.52
N ALA A 51 11.87 -2.46 -1.98
CA ALA A 51 13.11 -2.23 -2.71
C ALA A 51 14.35 -2.59 -1.85
N ARG A 52 14.35 -2.23 -0.56
CA ARG A 52 15.44 -2.57 0.39
C ARG A 52 15.44 -4.06 0.71
N LEU A 53 14.29 -4.67 0.95
CA LEU A 53 14.16 -6.12 1.18
C LEU A 53 14.78 -6.92 0.02
N LEU A 54 14.47 -6.53 -1.22
CA LEU A 54 15.00 -7.15 -2.44
C LEU A 54 16.52 -6.95 -2.59
N ARG A 55 17.03 -5.74 -2.29
CA ARG A 55 18.45 -5.41 -2.32
C ARG A 55 19.26 -6.13 -1.24
N ALA A 56 18.68 -6.32 -0.07
CA ALA A 56 19.32 -7.03 1.04
C ALA A 56 19.55 -8.53 0.75
N GLY A 57 18.94 -9.06 -0.31
CA GLY A 57 19.11 -10.48 -0.70
C GLY A 57 18.51 -11.46 0.30
N LEU A 58 17.54 -11.03 1.13
CA LEU A 58 16.94 -11.85 2.18
C LEU A 58 15.86 -12.80 1.64
N VAL A 59 15.35 -12.55 0.44
CA VAL A 59 14.29 -13.33 -0.19
C VAL A 59 14.80 -14.02 -1.46
N HIS A 60 14.43 -15.30 -1.67
CA HIS A 60 14.85 -16.11 -2.80
C HIS A 60 13.65 -16.86 -3.41
N GLY A 61 13.79 -17.34 -4.65
CA GLY A 61 12.77 -18.15 -5.33
C GLY A 61 11.40 -17.47 -5.35
N SER A 62 10.36 -18.20 -4.96
CA SER A 62 8.98 -17.71 -4.94
C SER A 62 8.78 -16.51 -3.99
N ALA A 63 9.49 -16.46 -2.86
CA ALA A 63 9.42 -15.33 -1.93
C ALA A 63 9.99 -14.05 -2.56
N ARG A 64 11.08 -14.15 -3.35
CA ARG A 64 11.60 -13.01 -4.11
C ARG A 64 10.60 -12.53 -5.16
N ASN A 65 9.98 -13.46 -5.89
CA ASN A 65 8.95 -13.11 -6.86
C ASN A 65 7.77 -12.42 -6.20
N GLY A 66 7.31 -12.91 -5.05
CA GLY A 66 6.26 -12.26 -4.26
C GLY A 66 6.62 -10.84 -3.85
N ALA A 67 7.82 -10.63 -3.28
CA ALA A 67 8.29 -9.29 -2.90
C ALA A 67 8.44 -8.34 -4.12
N THR A 68 8.80 -8.87 -5.29
CA THR A 68 8.86 -8.09 -6.54
C THR A 68 7.47 -7.67 -7.00
N VAL A 69 6.48 -8.55 -6.85
CA VAL A 69 5.07 -8.23 -7.17
C VAL A 69 4.54 -7.18 -6.19
N ALA A 70 4.77 -7.35 -4.89
CA ALA A 70 4.37 -6.38 -3.89
C ALA A 70 4.97 -5.00 -4.19
N HIS A 71 6.29 -4.91 -4.42
CA HIS A 71 6.94 -3.65 -4.80
C HIS A 71 6.30 -2.97 -6.03
N ARG A 72 5.91 -3.75 -7.04
CA ARG A 72 5.20 -3.22 -8.20
C ARG A 72 3.81 -2.71 -7.82
N ASN A 73 3.09 -3.43 -6.97
CA ASN A 73 1.74 -3.06 -6.53
C ASN A 73 1.77 -1.71 -5.79
N GLU A 74 2.77 -1.48 -4.92
CA GLU A 74 2.94 -0.16 -4.27
C GLU A 74 3.11 0.97 -5.30
N GLY A 75 3.87 0.75 -6.37
CA GLY A 75 4.01 1.72 -7.47
C GLY A 75 2.70 1.97 -8.23
N GLU A 76 1.86 0.95 -8.37
CA GLU A 76 0.53 1.08 -8.96
C GLU A 76 -0.41 1.84 -8.02
N HIS A 77 -0.34 1.63 -6.70
CA HIS A 77 -1.08 2.38 -5.69
C HIS A 77 -0.66 3.86 -5.68
N VAL A 78 0.65 4.17 -5.66
CA VAL A 78 1.16 5.54 -5.82
C VAL A 78 0.53 6.23 -7.03
N THR A 79 0.54 5.57 -8.19
CA THR A 79 -0.02 6.11 -9.44
C THR A 79 -1.51 6.40 -9.31
N ALA A 80 -2.25 5.50 -8.68
CA ALA A 80 -3.69 5.62 -8.51
C ALA A 80 -4.05 6.77 -7.55
N PHE A 81 -3.40 6.88 -6.39
CA PHE A 81 -3.62 7.99 -5.45
C PHE A 81 -3.15 9.33 -6.01
N ALA A 82 -2.02 9.36 -6.74
CA ALA A 82 -1.56 10.55 -7.45
C ALA A 82 -2.59 11.05 -8.48
N THR A 83 -3.26 10.13 -9.17
CA THR A 83 -4.34 10.47 -10.11
C THR A 83 -5.51 11.13 -9.41
N LEU A 84 -5.93 10.64 -8.24
CA LEU A 84 -7.00 11.26 -7.43
C LEU A 84 -6.61 12.67 -6.98
N LEU A 85 -5.41 12.84 -6.42
CA LEU A 85 -4.93 14.13 -5.95
C LEU A 85 -4.81 15.15 -7.09
N THR A 86 -4.27 14.75 -8.24
CA THR A 86 -4.19 15.59 -9.44
C THR A 86 -5.59 15.98 -9.92
N GLY A 87 -6.55 15.05 -9.95
CA GLY A 87 -7.95 15.31 -10.29
C GLY A 87 -8.60 16.34 -9.37
N ALA A 88 -8.23 16.35 -8.10
CA ALA A 88 -8.66 17.36 -7.13
C ALA A 88 -7.85 18.67 -7.21
N GLY A 89 -6.91 18.79 -8.15
CA GLY A 89 -6.06 19.96 -8.34
C GLY A 89 -5.01 20.14 -7.25
N GLN A 90 -4.62 19.07 -6.58
CA GLN A 90 -3.53 19.06 -5.61
C GLN A 90 -2.18 18.89 -6.30
N THR A 91 -1.13 19.44 -5.68
CA THR A 91 0.24 19.07 -6.01
C THR A 91 0.53 17.71 -5.40
N VAL A 92 1.02 16.78 -6.21
CA VAL A 92 1.36 15.43 -5.77
C VAL A 92 2.85 15.40 -5.42
N PRO A 93 3.23 14.96 -4.19
CA PRO A 93 4.63 14.79 -3.86
C PRO A 93 5.24 13.62 -4.66
N GLY A 94 6.50 13.76 -5.04
CA GLY A 94 7.30 12.70 -5.67
C GLY A 94 8.07 11.87 -4.65
N ALA A 95 8.70 10.77 -5.09
CA ALA A 95 9.50 9.92 -4.22
C ALA A 95 10.65 10.69 -3.52
N ASP A 96 11.23 11.68 -4.20
CA ASP A 96 12.34 12.48 -3.69
C ASP A 96 11.92 13.50 -2.61
N ASP A 97 10.62 13.71 -2.42
CA ASP A 97 10.09 14.57 -1.36
C ASP A 97 10.03 13.84 0.01
N PHE A 98 10.31 12.52 0.02
CA PHE A 98 10.27 11.70 1.22
C PHE A 98 11.67 11.18 1.57
N ALA A 99 12.05 11.33 2.84
CA ALA A 99 13.20 10.67 3.41
C ALA A 99 12.71 9.60 4.38
N PHE A 100 13.09 8.33 4.15
CA PHE A 100 12.68 7.24 5.03
C PHE A 100 13.85 6.76 5.88
N ALA A 101 13.62 6.70 7.19
CA ALA A 101 14.57 6.20 8.17
C ALA A 101 14.22 4.75 8.55
N TRP A 102 15.22 3.88 8.51
CA TRP A 102 15.03 2.47 8.85
C TRP A 102 15.86 2.10 10.07
N PRO A 103 15.23 1.53 11.12
CA PRO A 103 15.97 1.01 12.27
C PRO A 103 17.09 0.06 11.79
N SER A 104 18.27 0.17 12.38
CA SER A 104 19.48 -0.53 11.90
C SER A 104 19.38 -2.06 11.84
N LYS A 105 18.38 -2.64 12.51
CA LYS A 105 18.14 -4.09 12.54
C LYS A 105 17.12 -4.57 11.49
N THR A 106 16.37 -3.66 10.87
CA THR A 106 15.24 -4.01 9.98
C THR A 106 15.64 -5.02 8.91
N PHE A 107 16.69 -4.76 8.16
CA PHE A 107 17.11 -5.63 7.05
C PHE A 107 18.29 -6.56 7.40
N ARG A 108 18.46 -6.94 8.68
CA ARG A 108 19.51 -7.90 9.08
C ARG A 108 19.10 -9.35 8.91
N SER A 109 17.81 -9.63 8.93
CA SER A 109 17.26 -10.96 8.68
C SER A 109 15.88 -10.85 8.07
N LEU A 110 15.44 -11.91 7.39
CA LEU A 110 14.10 -11.97 6.81
C LEU A 110 13.00 -11.82 7.88
N GLY A 111 13.19 -12.43 9.04
CA GLY A 111 12.22 -12.31 10.15
C GLY A 111 12.09 -10.88 10.66
N ALA A 112 13.22 -10.17 10.88
CA ALA A 112 13.20 -8.77 11.33
C ALA A 112 12.60 -7.84 10.27
N ALA A 113 12.91 -8.06 8.99
CA ALA A 113 12.30 -7.31 7.90
C ALA A 113 10.79 -7.54 7.86
N ALA A 114 10.35 -8.79 7.93
CA ALA A 114 8.94 -9.14 7.88
C ALA A 114 8.16 -8.60 9.11
N GLU A 115 8.75 -8.57 10.30
CA GLU A 115 8.17 -7.98 11.49
C GLU A 115 7.95 -6.47 11.30
N THR A 116 8.97 -5.76 10.80
CA THR A 116 8.87 -4.33 10.50
C THR A 116 7.82 -4.05 9.42
N GLY A 117 7.85 -4.78 8.30
CA GLY A 117 6.87 -4.62 7.24
C GLY A 117 5.44 -4.90 7.73
N ALA A 118 5.23 -5.96 8.52
CA ALA A 118 3.92 -6.28 9.07
C ALA A 118 3.39 -5.20 10.02
N ALA A 119 4.27 -4.54 10.79
CA ALA A 119 3.88 -3.42 11.64
C ALA A 119 3.41 -2.21 10.82
N ILE A 120 4.13 -1.87 9.75
CA ILE A 120 3.77 -0.77 8.84
C ILE A 120 2.46 -1.10 8.13
N GLU A 121 2.34 -2.29 7.52
CA GLU A 121 1.12 -2.73 6.81
C GLU A 121 -0.11 -2.74 7.74
N THR A 122 0.09 -3.06 9.01
CA THR A 122 -1.01 -3.01 9.99
C THR A 122 -1.53 -1.58 10.18
N ALA A 123 -0.64 -0.59 10.21
CA ALA A 123 -1.03 0.81 10.34
C ALA A 123 -1.67 1.34 9.06
N VAL A 124 -1.10 1.02 7.90
CA VAL A 124 -1.65 1.40 6.59
C VAL A 124 -3.04 0.81 6.38
N LEU A 125 -3.18 -0.50 6.62
CA LEU A 125 -4.47 -1.20 6.55
C LEU A 125 -5.51 -0.57 7.49
N GLY A 126 -5.12 -0.24 8.72
CA GLY A 126 -6.00 0.44 9.68
C GLY A 126 -6.47 1.82 9.20
N ALA A 127 -5.57 2.61 8.62
CA ALA A 127 -5.90 3.92 8.03
C ALA A 127 -6.81 3.78 6.80
N TYR A 128 -6.53 2.82 5.92
CA TYR A 128 -7.36 2.58 4.73
C TYR A 128 -8.74 2.05 5.09
N LEU A 129 -8.85 1.25 6.14
CA LEU A 129 -10.15 0.84 6.68
C LEU A 129 -10.94 2.03 7.21
N SER A 130 -10.30 2.95 7.93
CA SER A 130 -10.92 4.20 8.36
C SER A 130 -11.37 5.04 7.16
N ALA A 131 -10.50 5.23 6.17
CA ALA A 131 -10.82 5.94 4.93
C ALA A 131 -12.02 5.32 4.21
N ALA A 132 -12.03 4.00 4.02
CA ALA A 132 -13.11 3.27 3.35
C ALA A 132 -14.47 3.42 4.04
N THR A 133 -14.48 3.68 5.35
CA THR A 133 -15.72 3.83 6.14
C THR A 133 -16.14 5.28 6.34
N THR A 134 -15.24 6.26 6.18
CA THR A 134 -15.52 7.68 6.46
C THR A 134 -15.59 8.55 5.21
N ILE A 135 -14.90 8.20 4.13
CA ILE A 135 -14.88 8.96 2.88
C ILE A 135 -16.24 8.90 2.19
N SER A 136 -16.75 10.06 1.81
CA SER A 136 -18.04 10.21 1.13
C SER A 136 -17.92 10.11 -0.39
N VAL A 137 -16.83 10.62 -0.97
CA VAL A 137 -16.60 10.60 -2.42
C VAL A 137 -16.32 9.17 -2.89
N GLU A 138 -17.22 8.63 -3.71
CA GLU A 138 -17.21 7.22 -4.11
C GLU A 138 -15.91 6.77 -4.78
N SER A 139 -15.33 7.59 -5.64
CA SER A 139 -14.07 7.24 -6.32
C SER A 139 -12.90 7.08 -5.34
N TYR A 140 -12.82 7.94 -4.33
CA TYR A 140 -11.83 7.85 -3.25
C TYR A 140 -12.08 6.61 -2.41
N ARG A 141 -13.31 6.44 -1.90
CA ARG A 141 -13.69 5.28 -1.09
C ARG A 141 -13.43 3.96 -1.82
N SER A 142 -13.77 3.90 -3.11
CA SER A 142 -13.52 2.71 -3.95
C SER A 142 -12.03 2.41 -4.07
N LEU A 143 -11.17 3.42 -4.28
CA LEU A 143 -9.73 3.21 -4.37
C LEU A 143 -9.17 2.72 -3.04
N PHE A 144 -9.50 3.37 -1.91
CA PHE A 144 -9.07 2.93 -0.58
C PHE A 144 -9.51 1.49 -0.27
N THR A 145 -10.74 1.10 -0.64
CA THR A 145 -11.22 -0.27 -0.43
C THR A 145 -10.41 -1.29 -1.26
N ARG A 146 -10.01 -0.94 -2.46
CA ARG A 146 -9.21 -1.82 -3.32
C ARG A 146 -7.77 -1.93 -2.83
N ALA A 147 -7.14 -0.82 -2.47
CA ALA A 147 -5.81 -0.81 -1.86
C ALA A 147 -5.81 -1.61 -0.54
N LEU A 148 -6.77 -1.35 0.35
CA LEU A 148 -6.98 -2.12 1.59
C LEU A 148 -6.96 -3.63 1.38
N ALA A 149 -7.61 -4.12 0.31
CA ALA A 149 -7.65 -5.55 0.01
C ALA A 149 -6.28 -6.10 -0.42
N ASP A 150 -5.44 -5.28 -1.02
CA ASP A 150 -4.07 -5.67 -1.39
C ASP A 150 -3.14 -5.61 -0.18
N GLU A 151 -3.21 -4.55 0.64
CA GLU A 151 -2.43 -4.42 1.89
C GLU A 151 -2.73 -5.58 2.86
N ALA A 152 -3.98 -6.05 2.91
CA ALA A 152 -4.32 -7.22 3.70
C ALA A 152 -3.58 -8.49 3.23
N ARG A 153 -3.31 -8.63 1.92
CA ARG A 153 -2.51 -9.74 1.38
C ARG A 153 -1.04 -9.59 1.70
N HIS A 154 -0.49 -8.37 1.58
CA HIS A 154 0.88 -8.06 1.96
C HIS A 154 1.10 -8.37 3.45
N LEU A 155 0.21 -7.86 4.31
CA LEU A 155 0.24 -8.13 5.75
C LEU A 155 0.19 -9.62 6.07
N ALA A 156 -0.67 -10.39 5.40
CA ALA A 156 -0.79 -11.83 5.64
C ALA A 156 0.53 -12.57 5.33
N VAL A 157 1.19 -12.22 4.23
CA VAL A 157 2.49 -12.80 3.86
C VAL A 157 3.58 -12.42 4.86
N LEU A 158 3.69 -11.14 5.22
CA LEU A 158 4.69 -10.65 6.17
C LEU A 158 4.46 -11.24 7.57
N SER A 159 3.20 -11.34 8.02
CA SER A 159 2.84 -11.96 9.28
C SER A 159 3.20 -13.45 9.31
N TRP A 160 3.00 -14.16 8.21
CA TRP A 160 3.42 -15.56 8.13
C TRP A 160 4.93 -15.71 8.24
N VAL A 161 5.68 -14.88 7.55
CA VAL A 161 7.15 -14.92 7.58
C VAL A 161 7.69 -14.58 8.96
N SER A 162 7.11 -13.58 9.66
CA SER A 162 7.58 -13.14 10.96
C SER A 162 7.13 -14.05 12.12
N THR A 163 5.88 -14.55 12.07
CA THR A 163 5.25 -15.25 13.21
C THR A 163 4.80 -16.68 12.92
N GLY A 164 4.80 -17.11 11.67
CA GLY A 164 4.19 -18.38 11.22
C GLY A 164 2.64 -18.33 11.18
N LYS A 165 2.01 -17.19 11.38
CA LYS A 165 0.55 -17.03 11.44
C LYS A 165 0.10 -15.99 10.39
N PRO A 166 -0.38 -16.44 9.22
CA PRO A 166 -0.80 -15.53 8.15
C PRO A 166 -2.14 -14.82 8.43
N VAL A 167 -2.96 -15.38 9.32
CA VAL A 167 -4.28 -14.86 9.65
C VAL A 167 -4.25 -14.33 11.08
N GLY A 168 -4.56 -13.06 11.22
CA GLY A 168 -4.64 -12.37 12.51
C GLY A 168 -6.09 -12.23 12.99
N ASN A 169 -6.43 -11.03 13.43
CA ASN A 169 -7.78 -10.70 13.94
C ASN A 169 -8.83 -10.76 12.83
N SER A 170 -10.00 -11.31 13.14
CA SER A 170 -11.14 -11.37 12.20
C SER A 170 -11.64 -9.98 11.80
N PHE A 171 -11.48 -9.00 12.69
CA PHE A 171 -11.87 -7.61 12.48
C PHE A 171 -10.67 -6.70 12.78
N PRO A 172 -9.88 -6.31 11.75
CA PRO A 172 -8.81 -5.35 11.91
C PRO A 172 -9.34 -4.04 12.49
N GLN A 173 -8.53 -3.37 13.30
CA GLN A 173 -8.91 -2.08 13.87
C GLN A 173 -8.74 -0.97 12.82
N ALA A 174 -9.78 -0.15 12.65
CA ALA A 174 -9.66 1.11 11.93
C ALA A 174 -8.84 2.10 12.76
N LEU A 175 -7.89 2.77 12.13
CA LEU A 175 -7.04 3.81 12.74
C LEU A 175 -7.34 5.15 12.10
N GLY A 176 -7.53 6.20 12.91
CA GLY A 176 -7.51 7.57 12.40
C GLY A 176 -6.12 7.94 11.90
N LEU A 177 -6.02 9.01 11.08
CA LEU A 177 -4.74 9.45 10.50
C LEU A 177 -3.67 9.71 11.55
N GLU A 178 -4.02 10.38 12.66
CA GLU A 178 -3.10 10.66 13.76
C GLU A 178 -2.52 9.36 14.33
N GLN A 179 -3.37 8.40 14.67
CA GLN A 179 -2.95 7.11 15.22
C GLN A 179 -2.05 6.32 14.25
N ALA A 180 -2.38 6.33 12.97
CA ALA A 180 -1.56 5.67 11.95
C ALA A 180 -0.21 6.38 11.77
N THR A 181 -0.21 7.72 11.78
CA THR A 181 1.01 8.54 11.70
C THR A 181 1.93 8.25 12.88
N ASP A 182 1.41 8.18 14.11
CA ASP A 182 2.21 7.86 15.32
C ASP A 182 2.94 6.52 15.17
N VAL A 183 2.31 5.52 14.57
CA VAL A 183 2.96 4.21 14.32
C VAL A 183 4.04 4.32 13.25
N LEU A 184 3.85 5.20 12.25
CA LEU A 184 4.77 5.34 11.12
C LEU A 184 5.88 6.36 11.37
N GLU A 185 5.75 7.24 12.37
CA GLU A 185 6.73 8.28 12.70
C GLU A 185 8.19 7.78 12.75
N PRO A 186 8.50 6.60 13.33
CA PRO A 186 9.86 6.08 13.37
C PRO A 186 10.51 5.84 11.99
N TYR A 187 9.72 5.80 10.95
CA TYR A 187 10.16 5.54 9.56
C TYR A 187 10.15 6.80 8.68
N LEU A 188 9.53 7.87 9.16
CA LEU A 188 9.49 9.15 8.49
C LEU A 188 10.70 9.98 8.94
N GLY A 189 11.65 10.22 8.03
CA GLY A 189 12.88 10.96 8.29
C GLY A 189 12.70 12.49 8.32
#